data_e9ae0321b18a7135bb9d973bbafa6b79
#
_entry.id   e9ae0321b18a7135bb9d973bbafa6b79
#
_cell.length_a   1.000
_cell.length_b   1.000
_cell.length_c   1.000
_cell.angle_alpha   90.00
_cell.angle_beta   90.00
_cell.angle_gamma   90.00
#
_symmetry.space_group_name_H-M   'P 1'
#
loop_
_entity.id
_entity.type
_entity.pdbx_description
1 polymer ?
#
loop_
_entity_poly.entity_id
_entity_poly.type
_entity_poly.pdbx_seq_one_letter_code
_entity_poly.pdbx_strand_id
1 'polypeptide(L)'
;GLYGWAIRPSRDKPQPQSAPASSRTTGAMASPVFWALALAFTAHAAAFTAFTFHLYPLLLERGFSTSAVVVAMALIGPAQVGGRIAVTMLAAKASMRRIGSWVVVGFPLGFAALIWLPPSFLLIMAVTVLYGAANGILTIVRGAAVPEMLSKQNYGAISGAMNTPATLARALSPLAAAALWSMSGSYDPVLLAILAGAVVLAAGFWSAALLSRRVVVS
;
A
#
# COMPACT_ATOMS: atom_id res chain seq x y z
N GLY A 1 1.04 -1.51 -59.56
CA GLY A 1 -0.35 -1.68 -59.23
C GLY A 1 -0.63 -2.83 -58.25
N LEU A 2 0.10 -2.89 -57.07
CA LEU A 2 -0.09 -4.02 -56.13
C LEU A 2 -0.51 -3.58 -54.70
N TYR A 3 -0.97 -2.35 -54.52
CA TYR A 3 -1.35 -1.83 -53.19
C TYR A 3 -2.86 -1.53 -53.02
N GLY A 4 -3.71 -1.93 -53.97
CA GLY A 4 -5.15 -1.60 -53.93
C GLY A 4 -6.06 -2.58 -53.18
N TRP A 5 -5.56 -3.65 -52.55
CA TRP A 5 -6.38 -4.74 -52.01
C TRP A 5 -6.46 -4.83 -50.49
N ALA A 6 -5.77 -3.98 -49.73
CA ALA A 6 -5.62 -4.13 -48.26
C ALA A 6 -6.46 -3.19 -47.38
N ILE A 7 -7.23 -2.28 -47.94
CA ILE A 7 -8.09 -1.41 -47.13
C ILE A 7 -9.55 -1.68 -47.45
N ARG A 8 -10.12 -2.73 -46.85
CA ARG A 8 -11.58 -2.79 -46.68
C ARG A 8 -11.96 -1.75 -45.60
N PRO A 9 -12.79 -0.77 -45.93
CA PRO A 9 -13.35 0.07 -44.85
C PRO A 9 -14.15 -0.83 -43.92
N SER A 10 -13.67 -1.01 -42.71
CA SER A 10 -14.48 -1.62 -41.66
C SER A 10 -15.70 -0.71 -41.49
N ARG A 11 -16.90 -1.26 -41.73
CA ARG A 11 -18.16 -0.63 -41.32
C ARG A 11 -18.09 -0.50 -39.79
N ASP A 12 -17.64 0.65 -39.31
CA ASP A 12 -17.76 1.02 -37.92
C ASP A 12 -19.24 1.00 -37.56
N LYS A 13 -19.66 -0.07 -36.88
CA LYS A 13 -20.94 -0.04 -36.18
C LYS A 13 -20.86 1.14 -35.21
N PRO A 14 -21.89 2.03 -35.15
CA PRO A 14 -21.91 3.08 -34.15
C PRO A 14 -21.74 2.42 -32.78
N GLN A 15 -20.58 2.67 -32.15
CA GLN A 15 -20.41 2.28 -30.77
C GLN A 15 -21.41 3.08 -29.94
N PRO A 16 -22.17 2.45 -29.02
CA PRO A 16 -23.03 3.19 -28.11
C PRO A 16 -22.21 4.32 -27.50
N GLN A 17 -22.69 5.55 -27.61
CA GLN A 17 -22.03 6.74 -27.06
C GLN A 17 -21.80 6.50 -25.56
N SER A 18 -20.59 6.04 -25.24
CA SER A 18 -20.19 5.86 -23.87
C SER A 18 -20.16 7.25 -23.22
N ALA A 19 -20.77 7.41 -22.06
CA ALA A 19 -20.78 8.65 -21.29
C ALA A 19 -19.38 9.31 -21.27
N PRO A 20 -19.28 10.64 -21.32
CA PRO A 20 -18.01 11.34 -21.42
C PRO A 20 -17.06 10.88 -20.30
N ALA A 21 -15.77 10.73 -20.62
CA ALA A 21 -14.76 10.19 -19.70
C ALA A 21 -14.72 10.92 -18.35
N SER A 22 -15.02 12.22 -18.34
CA SER A 22 -15.10 13.04 -17.13
C SER A 22 -16.21 12.59 -16.16
N SER A 23 -17.40 12.25 -16.63
CA SER A 23 -18.51 11.85 -15.77
C SER A 23 -18.27 10.49 -15.08
N ARG A 24 -17.59 9.58 -15.74
CA ARG A 24 -17.22 8.26 -15.18
C ARG A 24 -16.11 8.34 -14.14
N THR A 25 -15.16 9.25 -14.33
CA THR A 25 -14.09 9.50 -13.35
C THR A 25 -14.67 10.09 -12.08
N THR A 26 -15.59 11.07 -12.22
CA THR A 26 -16.29 11.67 -11.08
C THR A 26 -17.12 10.64 -10.33
N GLY A 27 -17.82 9.74 -11.02
CA GLY A 27 -18.57 8.64 -10.39
C GLY A 27 -17.67 7.67 -9.61
N ALA A 28 -16.51 7.30 -10.14
CA ALA A 28 -15.56 6.44 -9.44
C ALA A 28 -14.98 7.13 -8.19
N MET A 29 -14.68 8.43 -8.26
CA MET A 29 -14.19 9.21 -7.12
C MET A 29 -15.28 9.48 -6.06
N ALA A 30 -16.56 9.47 -6.43
CA ALA A 30 -17.67 9.54 -5.48
C ALA A 30 -17.90 8.21 -4.73
N SER A 31 -17.29 7.11 -5.20
CA SER A 31 -17.46 5.80 -4.59
C SER A 31 -16.82 5.72 -3.19
N PRO A 32 -17.51 5.13 -2.19
CA PRO A 32 -16.90 4.88 -0.88
C PRO A 32 -15.69 3.94 -0.96
N VAL A 33 -15.61 3.07 -1.98
CA VAL A 33 -14.44 2.21 -2.22
C VAL A 33 -13.20 3.06 -2.54
N PHE A 34 -13.35 4.14 -3.34
CA PHE A 34 -12.27 5.06 -3.64
C PHE A 34 -11.68 5.68 -2.38
N TRP A 35 -12.52 6.23 -1.51
CA TRP A 35 -12.08 6.90 -0.29
C TRP A 35 -11.48 5.94 0.72
N ALA A 36 -12.00 4.73 0.82
CA ALA A 36 -11.45 3.68 1.67
C ALA A 36 -10.02 3.27 1.21
N LEU A 37 -9.81 3.09 -0.11
CA LEU A 37 -8.48 2.81 -0.66
C LEU A 37 -7.55 4.02 -0.55
N ALA A 38 -8.02 5.22 -0.81
CA ALA A 38 -7.24 6.45 -0.69
C ALA A 38 -6.75 6.64 0.75
N LEU A 39 -7.61 6.46 1.74
CA LEU A 39 -7.25 6.52 3.16
C LEU A 39 -6.23 5.42 3.51
N ALA A 40 -6.50 4.18 3.10
CA ALA A 40 -5.61 3.05 3.37
C ALA A 40 -4.20 3.29 2.83
N PHE A 41 -4.08 3.70 1.56
CA PHE A 41 -2.76 3.91 0.93
C PHE A 41 -2.07 5.19 1.41
N THR A 42 -2.82 6.20 1.83
CA THR A 42 -2.26 7.40 2.47
C THR A 42 -1.68 7.07 3.84
N ALA A 43 -2.43 6.33 4.66
CA ALA A 43 -1.96 5.87 5.97
C ALA A 43 -0.74 4.95 5.84
N HIS A 44 -0.74 4.03 4.86
CA HIS A 44 0.43 3.22 4.55
C HIS A 44 1.64 4.07 4.15
N ALA A 45 1.46 5.05 3.28
CA ALA A 45 2.55 5.93 2.83
C ALA A 45 3.18 6.69 3.99
N ALA A 46 2.36 7.21 4.91
CA ALA A 46 2.83 7.88 6.12
C ALA A 46 3.58 6.92 7.05
N ALA A 47 2.95 5.81 7.45
CA ALA A 47 3.53 4.84 8.37
C ALA A 47 4.82 4.21 7.82
N PHE A 48 4.81 3.82 6.52
CA PHE A 48 5.98 3.26 5.86
C PHE A 48 7.16 4.23 5.87
N THR A 49 6.92 5.49 5.50
CA THR A 49 8.01 6.46 5.38
C THR A 49 8.52 6.88 6.75
N ALA A 50 7.63 7.15 7.71
CA ALA A 50 8.02 7.45 9.08
C ALA A 50 8.89 6.31 9.67
N PHE A 51 8.43 5.06 9.55
CA PHE A 51 9.18 3.90 10.04
C PHE A 51 10.54 3.74 9.36
N THR A 52 10.59 3.84 8.03
CA THR A 52 11.84 3.65 7.29
C THR A 52 12.90 4.68 7.66
N PHE A 53 12.51 5.96 7.78
CA PHE A 53 13.44 7.04 8.13
C PHE A 53 13.89 7.01 9.58
N HIS A 54 13.02 6.57 10.49
CA HIS A 54 13.31 6.53 11.92
C HIS A 54 13.74 5.16 12.44
N LEU A 55 13.80 4.14 11.58
CA LEU A 55 14.12 2.77 11.98
C LEU A 55 15.48 2.67 12.68
N TYR A 56 16.50 3.33 12.14
CA TYR A 56 17.85 3.30 12.71
C TYR A 56 17.89 3.86 14.13
N PRO A 57 17.55 5.13 14.38
CA PRO A 57 17.60 5.70 15.72
C PRO A 57 16.60 5.02 16.69
N LEU A 58 15.46 4.59 16.22
CA LEU A 58 14.45 3.84 17.00
C LEU A 58 15.02 2.54 17.57
N LEU A 59 15.71 1.76 16.75
CA LEU A 59 16.31 0.50 17.20
C LEU A 59 17.53 0.72 18.10
N LEU A 60 18.31 1.78 17.90
CA LEU A 60 19.39 2.15 18.83
C LEU A 60 18.82 2.56 20.19
N GLU A 61 17.75 3.35 20.25
CA GLU A 61 17.08 3.72 21.49
C GLU A 61 16.53 2.49 22.23
N ARG A 62 16.14 1.44 21.50
CA ARG A 62 15.72 0.15 22.08
C ARG A 62 16.87 -0.76 22.53
N GLY A 63 18.10 -0.27 22.50
CA GLY A 63 19.28 -0.98 23.01
C GLY A 63 19.93 -1.95 22.05
N PHE A 64 19.55 -1.95 20.77
CA PHE A 64 20.22 -2.80 19.77
C PHE A 64 21.57 -2.21 19.37
N SER A 65 22.55 -3.07 19.14
CA SER A 65 23.85 -2.64 18.61
C SER A 65 23.74 -2.13 17.17
N THR A 66 24.62 -1.20 16.79
CA THR A 66 24.68 -0.67 15.42
C THR A 66 24.75 -1.79 14.36
N SER A 67 25.54 -2.83 14.61
CA SER A 67 25.67 -3.98 13.69
C SER A 67 24.33 -4.73 13.52
N ALA A 68 23.60 -4.96 14.60
CA ALA A 68 22.29 -5.62 14.55
C ALA A 68 21.27 -4.77 13.74
N VAL A 69 21.28 -3.46 13.96
CA VAL A 69 20.40 -2.53 13.24
C VAL A 69 20.71 -2.51 11.75
N VAL A 70 21.98 -2.43 11.37
CA VAL A 70 22.41 -2.43 9.96
C VAL A 70 22.01 -3.74 9.27
N VAL A 71 22.21 -4.89 9.92
CA VAL A 71 21.77 -6.18 9.37
C VAL A 71 20.26 -6.23 9.19
N ALA A 72 19.49 -5.77 10.18
CA ALA A 72 18.03 -5.70 10.08
C ALA A 72 17.57 -4.84 8.91
N MET A 73 18.14 -3.65 8.75
CA MET A 73 17.82 -2.75 7.63
C MET A 73 18.20 -3.35 6.28
N ALA A 74 19.34 -4.03 6.18
CA ALA A 74 19.78 -4.68 4.96
C ALA A 74 18.84 -5.79 4.48
N LEU A 75 18.11 -6.44 5.38
CA LEU A 75 17.13 -7.48 5.04
C LEU A 75 15.85 -6.94 4.39
N ILE A 76 15.50 -5.67 4.59
CA ILE A 76 14.25 -5.10 4.05
C ILE A 76 14.21 -5.20 2.52
N GLY A 77 15.31 -4.88 1.84
CA GLY A 77 15.37 -4.95 0.36
C GLY A 77 15.15 -6.35 -0.20
N PRO A 78 15.96 -7.35 0.18
CA PRO A 78 15.75 -8.75 -0.22
C PRO A 78 14.35 -9.26 0.13
N ALA A 79 13.83 -8.95 1.33
CA ALA A 79 12.48 -9.34 1.73
C ALA A 79 11.39 -8.71 0.84
N GLN A 80 11.55 -7.46 0.40
CA GLN A 80 10.63 -6.83 -0.57
C GLN A 80 10.65 -7.55 -1.92
N VAL A 81 11.82 -7.92 -2.42
CA VAL A 81 11.95 -8.68 -3.66
C VAL A 81 11.29 -10.05 -3.51
N GLY A 82 11.56 -10.76 -2.41
CA GLY A 82 10.92 -12.03 -2.08
C GLY A 82 9.39 -11.92 -2.04
N GLY A 83 8.88 -10.86 -1.42
CA GLY A 83 7.44 -10.57 -1.38
C GLY A 83 6.83 -10.36 -2.78
N ARG A 84 7.52 -9.64 -3.67
CA ARG A 84 7.06 -9.44 -5.06
C ARG A 84 7.05 -10.75 -5.85
N ILE A 85 8.06 -11.60 -5.67
CA ILE A 85 8.09 -12.92 -6.30
C ILE A 85 6.94 -13.78 -5.75
N ALA A 86 6.75 -13.81 -4.45
CA ALA A 86 5.68 -14.58 -3.82
C ALA A 86 4.29 -14.16 -4.33
N VAL A 87 4.01 -12.85 -4.45
CA VAL A 87 2.70 -12.39 -4.93
C VAL A 87 2.46 -12.73 -6.40
N THR A 88 3.47 -12.72 -7.26
CA THR A 88 3.31 -13.15 -8.66
C THR A 88 2.94 -14.61 -8.77
N MET A 89 3.48 -15.46 -7.90
CA MET A 89 3.10 -16.88 -7.81
C MET A 89 1.69 -17.08 -7.24
N LEU A 90 1.31 -16.29 -6.23
CA LEU A 90 0.00 -16.36 -5.59
C LEU A 90 -1.12 -15.76 -6.45
N ALA A 91 -0.80 -14.77 -7.28
CA ALA A 91 -1.75 -14.10 -8.17
C ALA A 91 -2.40 -15.05 -9.20
N ALA A 92 -1.73 -16.14 -9.54
CA ALA A 92 -2.31 -17.19 -10.38
C ALA A 92 -3.46 -17.96 -9.69
N LYS A 93 -3.56 -17.90 -8.35
CA LYS A 93 -4.51 -18.68 -7.53
C LYS A 93 -5.50 -17.83 -6.74
N ALA A 94 -5.25 -16.53 -6.57
CA ALA A 94 -6.06 -15.66 -5.74
C ALA A 94 -6.14 -14.24 -6.30
N SER A 95 -7.29 -13.57 -6.09
CA SER A 95 -7.46 -12.16 -6.46
C SER A 95 -6.59 -11.24 -5.62
N MET A 96 -6.20 -10.08 -6.19
CA MET A 96 -5.41 -9.06 -5.47
C MET A 96 -6.14 -8.52 -4.24
N ARG A 97 -7.47 -8.45 -4.29
CA ARG A 97 -8.31 -8.13 -3.14
C ARG A 97 -8.09 -9.12 -1.98
N ARG A 98 -8.04 -10.42 -2.26
CA ARG A 98 -7.82 -11.45 -1.23
C ARG A 98 -6.40 -11.41 -0.70
N ILE A 99 -5.41 -11.34 -1.58
CA ILE A 99 -3.99 -11.25 -1.20
C ILE A 99 -3.76 -9.99 -0.35
N GLY A 100 -4.25 -8.83 -0.80
CA GLY A 100 -4.14 -7.57 -0.05
C GLY A 100 -4.78 -7.64 1.33
N SER A 101 -5.96 -8.27 1.45
CA SER A 101 -6.65 -8.41 2.75
C SER A 101 -5.84 -9.20 3.80
N TRP A 102 -4.99 -10.11 3.38
CA TRP A 102 -4.08 -10.82 4.28
C TRP A 102 -2.80 -10.03 4.56
N VAL A 103 -2.23 -9.42 3.54
CA VAL A 103 -0.95 -8.72 3.65
C VAL A 103 -1.02 -7.48 4.53
N VAL A 104 -2.13 -6.74 4.47
CA VAL A 104 -2.29 -5.53 5.30
C VAL A 104 -2.26 -5.80 6.80
N VAL A 105 -2.51 -7.06 7.24
CA VAL A 105 -2.42 -7.48 8.65
C VAL A 105 -0.96 -7.57 9.11
N GLY A 106 -0.04 -7.87 8.22
CA GLY A 106 1.39 -8.00 8.55
C GLY A 106 1.99 -6.73 9.15
N PHE A 107 1.53 -5.55 8.72
CA PHE A 107 2.04 -4.28 9.24
C PHE A 107 1.67 -4.04 10.72
N PRO A 108 0.38 -4.05 11.12
CA PRO A 108 0.04 -3.85 12.51
C PRO A 108 0.60 -4.96 13.41
N LEU A 109 0.67 -6.20 12.96
CA LEU A 109 1.29 -7.29 13.73
C LEU A 109 2.79 -7.04 13.96
N GLY A 110 3.54 -6.63 12.93
CA GLY A 110 4.96 -6.32 13.05
C GLY A 110 5.22 -5.16 14.00
N PHE A 111 4.46 -4.07 13.88
CA PHE A 111 4.63 -2.90 14.77
C PHE A 111 4.16 -3.20 16.21
N ALA A 112 3.08 -3.94 16.37
CA ALA A 112 2.62 -4.41 17.67
C ALA A 112 3.68 -5.28 18.36
N ALA A 113 4.31 -6.18 17.61
CA ALA A 113 5.40 -7.01 18.13
C ALA A 113 6.60 -6.15 18.60
N LEU A 114 6.98 -5.11 17.85
CA LEU A 114 8.04 -4.19 18.27
C LEU A 114 7.69 -3.40 19.54
N ILE A 115 6.42 -3.11 19.78
CA ILE A 115 6.00 -2.32 20.95
C ILE A 115 5.95 -3.19 22.20
N TRP A 116 5.35 -4.38 22.11
CA TRP A 116 4.96 -5.16 23.29
C TRP A 116 5.82 -6.39 23.58
N LEU A 117 6.62 -6.86 22.61
CA LEU A 117 7.50 -7.99 22.86
C LEU A 117 8.88 -7.54 23.33
N PRO A 118 9.56 -8.36 24.18
CA PRO A 118 10.92 -8.06 24.60
C PRO A 118 11.88 -7.87 23.40
N PRO A 119 12.74 -6.85 23.41
CA PRO A 119 13.67 -6.62 22.33
C PRO A 119 14.64 -7.79 22.20
N SER A 120 14.70 -8.40 21.02
CA SER A 120 15.65 -9.48 20.73
C SER A 120 16.09 -9.39 19.26
N PHE A 121 17.29 -9.90 18.97
CA PHE A 121 17.80 -9.92 17.61
C PHE A 121 16.86 -10.66 16.64
N LEU A 122 16.32 -11.79 17.07
CA LEU A 122 15.37 -12.55 16.26
C LEU A 122 14.09 -11.78 15.98
N LEU A 123 13.57 -11.03 16.97
CA LEU A 123 12.38 -10.21 16.80
C LEU A 123 12.59 -9.14 15.71
N ILE A 124 13.68 -8.39 15.76
CA ILE A 124 13.93 -7.35 14.75
C ILE A 124 14.16 -7.94 13.35
N MET A 125 14.81 -9.11 13.24
CA MET A 125 14.95 -9.82 11.96
C MET A 125 13.58 -10.24 11.43
N ALA A 126 12.75 -10.86 12.26
CA ALA A 126 11.42 -11.31 11.87
C ALA A 126 10.53 -10.14 11.45
N VAL A 127 10.53 -9.05 12.20
CA VAL A 127 9.73 -7.85 11.88
C VAL A 127 10.23 -7.17 10.61
N THR A 128 11.52 -7.01 10.40
CA THR A 128 12.05 -6.36 9.19
C THR A 128 11.82 -7.20 7.94
N VAL A 129 11.89 -8.52 8.03
CA VAL A 129 11.54 -9.44 6.93
C VAL A 129 10.04 -9.39 6.64
N LEU A 130 9.19 -9.46 7.67
CA LEU A 130 7.73 -9.35 7.52
C LEU A 130 7.35 -8.00 6.89
N TYR A 131 7.90 -6.91 7.42
CA TYR A 131 7.67 -5.55 6.93
C TYR A 131 8.11 -5.40 5.46
N GLY A 132 9.32 -5.85 5.13
CA GLY A 132 9.84 -5.82 3.76
C GLY A 132 8.96 -6.63 2.80
N ALA A 133 8.67 -7.89 3.13
CA ALA A 133 7.85 -8.77 2.30
C ALA A 133 6.43 -8.22 2.10
N ALA A 134 5.78 -7.79 3.18
CA ALA A 134 4.45 -7.18 3.12
C ALA A 134 4.43 -5.92 2.24
N ASN A 135 5.45 -5.05 2.35
CA ASN A 135 5.57 -3.87 1.50
C ASN A 135 5.80 -4.23 0.03
N GLY A 136 6.64 -5.23 -0.24
CA GLY A 136 6.85 -5.76 -1.59
C GLY A 136 5.55 -6.23 -2.26
N ILE A 137 4.75 -7.02 -1.53
CA ILE A 137 3.44 -7.50 -1.99
C ILE A 137 2.47 -6.33 -2.17
N LEU A 138 2.37 -5.43 -1.18
CA LEU A 138 1.41 -4.32 -1.19
C LEU A 138 1.67 -3.34 -2.34
N THR A 139 2.91 -3.20 -2.78
CA THR A 139 3.26 -2.39 -3.96
C THR A 139 2.55 -2.90 -5.22
N ILE A 140 2.48 -4.22 -5.41
CA ILE A 140 1.79 -4.85 -6.56
C ILE A 140 0.27 -4.81 -6.35
N VAL A 141 -0.19 -5.14 -5.14
CA VAL A 141 -1.62 -5.08 -4.78
C VAL A 141 -2.19 -3.69 -5.05
N ARG A 142 -1.47 -2.62 -4.69
CA ARG A 142 -1.89 -1.24 -4.91
C ARG A 142 -2.15 -0.94 -6.39
N GLY A 143 -1.27 -1.38 -7.28
CA GLY A 143 -1.44 -1.20 -8.73
C GLY A 143 -2.63 -1.97 -9.30
N ALA A 144 -2.93 -3.14 -8.75
CA ALA A 144 -4.00 -4.02 -9.23
C ALA A 144 -5.35 -3.80 -8.51
N ALA A 145 -5.36 -3.24 -7.30
CA ALA A 145 -6.58 -3.03 -6.51
C ALA A 145 -7.56 -2.06 -7.18
N VAL A 146 -7.05 -0.99 -7.80
CA VAL A 146 -7.90 0.01 -8.46
C VAL A 146 -8.68 -0.59 -9.63
N PRO A 147 -8.06 -1.27 -10.62
CA PRO A 147 -8.80 -1.88 -11.71
C PRO A 147 -9.67 -3.07 -11.27
N GLU A 148 -9.33 -3.76 -10.18
CA GLU A 148 -10.10 -4.89 -9.66
C GLU A 148 -11.31 -4.46 -8.82
N MET A 149 -11.18 -3.38 -8.02
CA MET A 149 -12.17 -3.01 -7.00
C MET A 149 -12.98 -1.76 -7.36
N LEU A 150 -12.50 -0.93 -8.29
CA LEU A 150 -13.16 0.32 -8.70
C LEU A 150 -13.52 0.31 -10.18
N SER A 151 -12.53 0.52 -11.05
CA SER A 151 -12.75 0.64 -12.49
C SER A 151 -11.46 0.42 -13.27
N LYS A 152 -11.57 -0.29 -14.40
CA LYS A 152 -10.50 -0.38 -15.41
C LYS A 152 -10.42 0.87 -16.28
N GLN A 153 -11.52 1.62 -16.37
CA GLN A 153 -11.59 2.85 -17.17
C GLN A 153 -11.02 4.02 -16.37
N ASN A 154 -10.32 4.93 -17.07
CA ASN A 154 -9.70 6.12 -16.45
C ASN A 154 -8.75 5.81 -15.28
N TYR A 155 -8.12 4.63 -15.29
CA TYR A 155 -7.20 4.17 -14.24
C TYR A 155 -6.16 5.23 -13.86
N GLY A 156 -5.57 5.92 -14.84
CA GLY A 156 -4.54 6.94 -14.59
C GLY A 156 -5.05 8.11 -13.74
N ALA A 157 -6.25 8.62 -14.03
CA ALA A 157 -6.84 9.73 -13.29
C ALA A 157 -7.23 9.30 -11.85
N ILE A 158 -7.83 8.12 -11.70
CA ILE A 158 -8.22 7.56 -10.40
C ILE A 158 -6.99 7.31 -9.53
N SER A 159 -5.97 6.66 -10.09
CA SER A 159 -4.72 6.38 -9.39
C SER A 159 -3.94 7.65 -9.05
N GLY A 160 -3.94 8.65 -9.94
CA GLY A 160 -3.35 9.97 -9.70
C GLY A 160 -4.00 10.67 -8.51
N ALA A 161 -5.33 10.72 -8.46
CA ALA A 161 -6.07 11.31 -7.35
C ALA A 161 -5.80 10.60 -6.01
N MET A 162 -5.71 9.26 -6.00
CA MET A 162 -5.31 8.50 -4.81
C MET A 162 -3.86 8.75 -4.40
N ASN A 163 -2.97 8.99 -5.35
CA ASN A 163 -1.56 9.19 -5.08
C ASN A 163 -1.25 10.56 -4.48
N THR A 164 -2.05 11.58 -4.76
CA THR A 164 -1.81 12.95 -4.27
C THR A 164 -1.72 13.00 -2.74
N PRO A 165 -2.75 12.58 -1.96
CA PRO A 165 -2.65 12.60 -0.50
C PRO A 165 -1.56 11.66 0.02
N ALA A 166 -1.33 10.51 -0.62
CA ALA A 166 -0.28 9.59 -0.23
C ALA A 166 1.13 10.18 -0.43
N THR A 167 1.33 11.01 -1.46
CA THR A 167 2.61 11.69 -1.70
C THR A 167 2.86 12.77 -0.66
N LEU A 168 1.85 13.57 -0.32
CA LEU A 168 1.95 14.57 0.76
C LEU A 168 2.23 13.90 2.11
N ALA A 169 1.51 12.82 2.43
CA ALA A 169 1.73 12.07 3.65
C ALA A 169 3.15 11.49 3.73
N ARG A 170 3.68 10.99 2.61
CA ARG A 170 5.06 10.50 2.52
C ARG A 170 6.08 11.60 2.79
N ALA A 171 5.87 12.79 2.25
CA ALA A 171 6.78 13.92 2.45
C ALA A 171 6.77 14.46 3.88
N LEU A 172 5.60 14.48 4.52
CA LEU A 172 5.41 15.09 5.83
C LEU A 172 5.64 14.13 7.00
N SER A 173 5.46 12.83 6.81
CA SER A 173 5.49 11.86 7.91
C SER A 173 6.83 11.74 8.64
N PRO A 174 8.02 11.86 8.03
CA PRO A 174 9.27 11.86 8.77
C PRO A 174 9.39 13.09 9.68
N LEU A 175 8.95 14.25 9.22
CA LEU A 175 8.95 15.48 10.02
C LEU A 175 7.98 15.37 11.20
N ALA A 176 6.77 14.84 10.96
CA ALA A 176 5.81 14.60 12.03
C ALA A 176 6.33 13.61 13.09
N ALA A 177 7.01 12.54 12.65
CA ALA A 177 7.65 11.58 13.54
C ALA A 177 8.79 12.21 14.34
N ALA A 178 9.62 13.04 13.72
CA ALA A 178 10.70 13.79 14.41
C ALA A 178 10.13 14.78 15.44
N ALA A 179 9.07 15.51 15.08
CA ALA A 179 8.39 16.42 16.00
C ALA A 179 7.81 15.67 17.19
N LEU A 180 7.14 14.53 16.95
CA LEU A 180 6.57 13.71 18.02
C LEU A 180 7.66 13.18 18.96
N TRP A 181 8.78 12.72 18.40
CA TRP A 181 9.94 12.31 19.21
C TRP A 181 10.53 13.47 20.01
N SER A 182 10.70 14.65 19.40
CA SER A 182 11.27 15.82 20.11
C SER A 182 10.39 16.31 21.28
N MET A 183 9.07 16.09 21.20
CA MET A 183 8.13 16.44 22.26
C MET A 183 8.10 15.41 23.39
N SER A 184 8.30 14.13 23.07
CA SER A 184 8.17 13.03 24.04
C SER A 184 9.51 12.53 24.59
N GLY A 185 10.62 12.80 23.89
CA GLY A 185 11.95 12.27 24.23
C GLY A 185 12.08 10.74 24.02
N SER A 186 11.14 10.09 23.32
CA SER A 186 11.07 8.65 23.12
C SER A 186 10.44 8.27 21.79
N TYR A 187 10.84 7.13 21.21
CA TYR A 187 10.20 6.55 20.03
C TYR A 187 8.90 5.79 20.31
N ASP A 188 8.50 5.59 21.55
CA ASP A 188 7.25 4.87 21.87
C ASP A 188 6.01 5.56 21.28
N PRO A 189 5.78 6.87 21.41
CA PRO A 189 4.66 7.56 20.76
C PRO A 189 4.75 7.53 19.24
N VAL A 190 5.96 7.57 18.68
CA VAL A 190 6.17 7.46 17.22
C VAL A 190 5.75 6.07 16.73
N LEU A 191 6.14 5.00 17.42
CA LEU A 191 5.72 3.64 17.09
C LEU A 191 4.21 3.44 17.23
N LEU A 192 3.58 4.02 18.26
CA LEU A 192 2.13 3.98 18.41
C LEU A 192 1.42 4.71 17.24
N ALA A 193 1.93 5.84 16.80
CA ALA A 193 1.40 6.56 15.63
C ALA A 193 1.57 5.74 14.34
N ILE A 194 2.71 5.08 14.15
CA ILE A 194 2.97 4.18 13.03
C ILE A 194 2.02 2.96 13.07
N LEU A 195 1.82 2.37 14.25
CA LEU A 195 0.86 1.28 14.44
C LEU A 195 -0.57 1.74 14.12
N ALA A 196 -0.98 2.91 14.59
CA ALA A 196 -2.29 3.49 14.25
C ALA A 196 -2.46 3.64 12.73
N GLY A 197 -1.44 4.14 12.03
CA GLY A 197 -1.42 4.21 10.56
C GLY A 197 -1.55 2.84 9.91
N ALA A 198 -0.89 1.81 10.44
CA ALA A 198 -1.01 0.44 9.95
C ALA A 198 -2.41 -0.18 10.20
N VAL A 199 -3.04 0.15 11.31
CA VAL A 199 -4.43 -0.25 11.59
C VAL A 199 -5.40 0.44 10.63
N VAL A 200 -5.20 1.73 10.36
CA VAL A 200 -5.99 2.49 9.35
C VAL A 200 -5.81 1.91 7.95
N LEU A 201 -4.59 1.50 7.57
CA LEU A 201 -4.34 0.78 6.32
C LEU A 201 -5.20 -0.50 6.26
N ALA A 202 -5.15 -1.34 7.29
CA ALA A 202 -5.87 -2.62 7.30
C ALA A 202 -7.40 -2.40 7.28
N ALA A 203 -7.91 -1.53 8.14
CA ALA A 203 -9.34 -1.21 8.20
C ALA A 203 -9.85 -0.59 6.90
N GLY A 204 -9.12 0.36 6.31
CA GLY A 204 -9.48 1.00 5.05
C GLY A 204 -9.47 0.01 3.88
N PHE A 205 -8.43 -0.84 3.80
CA PHE A 205 -8.37 -1.85 2.74
C PHE A 205 -9.49 -2.90 2.87
N TRP A 206 -9.78 -3.37 4.08
CA TRP A 206 -10.90 -4.30 4.32
C TRP A 206 -12.26 -3.67 4.02
N SER A 207 -12.46 -2.41 4.42
CA SER A 207 -13.67 -1.66 4.06
C SER A 207 -13.86 -1.61 2.54
N ALA A 208 -12.82 -1.27 1.79
CA ALA A 208 -12.86 -1.27 0.34
C ALA A 208 -13.14 -2.67 -0.23
N ALA A 209 -12.50 -3.71 0.31
CA ALA A 209 -12.69 -5.10 -0.12
C ALA A 209 -14.11 -5.62 0.12
N LEU A 210 -14.77 -5.18 1.18
CA LEU A 210 -16.15 -5.53 1.50
C LEU A 210 -17.14 -4.76 0.64
N LEU A 211 -16.94 -3.44 0.49
CA LEU A 211 -17.80 -2.57 -0.31
C LEU A 211 -17.78 -2.94 -1.81
N SER A 212 -16.59 -3.29 -2.34
CA SER A 212 -16.46 -3.69 -3.75
C SER A 212 -17.20 -4.98 -4.10
N ARG A 213 -17.50 -5.86 -3.15
CA ARG A 213 -18.31 -7.07 -3.39
C ARG A 213 -19.77 -6.75 -3.68
N ARG A 214 -20.30 -5.67 -3.13
CA ARG A 214 -21.73 -5.30 -3.29
C ARG A 214 -22.03 -4.72 -4.67
N VAL A 215 -21.03 -4.14 -5.34
CA VAL A 215 -21.18 -3.54 -6.67
C VAL A 215 -21.24 -4.58 -7.79
N VAL A 216 -20.75 -5.79 -7.58
CA VAL A 216 -20.73 -6.87 -8.58
C VAL A 216 -22.05 -7.68 -8.58
N VAL A 217 -22.90 -7.53 -7.54
CA VAL A 217 -24.14 -8.31 -7.35
C VAL A 217 -25.39 -7.49 -7.71
N SER A 218 -25.26 -6.21 -8.00
CA SER A 218 -26.32 -5.31 -8.46
C SER A 218 -26.20 -5.01 -9.96
#